data_ad76d9a71cdd913f8fe50fb346a99706
#
_entry.id   ad76d9a71cdd913f8fe50fb346a99706
#
_cell.length_a   1.000
_cell.length_b   1.000
_cell.length_c   1.000
_cell.angle_alpha   90.00
_cell.angle_beta   90.00
_cell.angle_gamma   90.00
#
_symmetry.space_group_name_H-M   'P 1'
#
loop_
_entity.id
_entity.type
_entity.pdbx_description
1 polymer ?
#
loop_
_entity_poly.entity_id
_entity_poly.type
_entity_poly.pdbx_seq_one_letter_code
_entity_poly.pdbx_strand_id
1 'polypeptide(L)'
;PPKSKTEWDERANYVRRQILVSQGLWPMPTRTPLNAVIRGKIERPDYTVEKVYFESAPGFFVTGSLYRPKNPTGRVPGVLFAHGHWKDARFSEETDEKFQVELATGQERFEQGGRSRFQSMCVQLARMGCVVWQWDALGNSDALQLSFELVHRFARQRPDFNTTENWGLYSPQAEAHLQSIMGLHTWNSIRSLDFLLSLPEVDPERT
;
A
#
# COMPACT_ATOMS: atom_id res chain seq x y z
N PRO A 1 10.06 -18.89 -25.13
CA PRO A 1 10.24 -19.04 -23.69
C PRO A 1 11.69 -19.40 -23.37
N PRO A 2 12.24 -18.95 -22.24
CA PRO A 2 13.59 -19.31 -21.79
C PRO A 2 13.73 -20.83 -21.70
N LYS A 3 14.87 -21.35 -22.14
CA LYS A 3 15.17 -22.80 -22.17
C LYS A 3 16.08 -23.22 -21.02
N SER A 4 16.63 -22.27 -20.27
CA SER A 4 17.52 -22.51 -19.14
C SER A 4 17.26 -21.52 -18.01
N LYS A 5 17.77 -21.82 -16.80
CA LYS A 5 17.76 -20.88 -15.68
C LYS A 5 18.49 -19.58 -16.00
N THR A 6 19.62 -19.67 -16.68
CA THR A 6 20.42 -18.50 -17.10
C THR A 6 19.62 -17.59 -18.01
N GLU A 7 19.03 -18.13 -19.09
CA GLU A 7 18.16 -17.37 -19.99
C GLU A 7 16.96 -16.74 -19.29
N TRP A 8 16.38 -17.46 -18.31
CA TRP A 8 15.32 -16.92 -17.47
C TRP A 8 15.82 -15.74 -16.62
N ASP A 9 16.95 -15.87 -15.95
CA ASP A 9 17.52 -14.83 -15.09
C ASP A 9 17.87 -13.57 -15.92
N GLU A 10 18.46 -13.74 -17.10
CA GLU A 10 18.73 -12.65 -18.04
C GLU A 10 17.43 -11.94 -18.46
N ARG A 11 16.42 -12.72 -18.86
CA ARG A 11 15.12 -12.18 -19.25
C ARG A 11 14.42 -11.46 -18.07
N ALA A 12 14.44 -12.03 -16.89
CA ALA A 12 13.86 -11.43 -15.69
C ALA A 12 14.55 -10.11 -15.33
N ASN A 13 15.88 -10.05 -15.41
CA ASN A 13 16.65 -8.83 -15.16
C ASN A 13 16.37 -7.75 -16.21
N TYR A 14 16.24 -8.13 -17.47
CA TYR A 14 15.84 -7.22 -18.53
C TYR A 14 14.46 -6.63 -18.27
N VAL A 15 13.45 -7.47 -17.96
CA VAL A 15 12.07 -7.02 -17.70
C VAL A 15 12.02 -6.13 -16.47
N ARG A 16 12.70 -6.48 -15.37
CA ARG A 16 12.77 -5.63 -14.17
C ARG A 16 13.31 -4.25 -14.49
N ARG A 17 14.38 -4.18 -15.28
CA ARG A 17 14.95 -2.88 -15.70
C ARG A 17 13.97 -2.09 -16.55
N GLN A 18 13.27 -2.73 -17.51
CA GLN A 18 12.26 -2.05 -18.32
C GLN A 18 11.13 -1.49 -17.47
N ILE A 19 10.67 -2.22 -16.45
CA ILE A 19 9.67 -1.76 -15.50
C ILE A 19 10.19 -0.51 -14.76
N LEU A 20 11.39 -0.56 -14.22
CA LEU A 20 11.97 0.60 -13.51
C LEU A 20 12.12 1.83 -14.41
N VAL A 21 12.58 1.65 -15.65
CA VAL A 21 12.69 2.74 -16.63
C VAL A 21 11.31 3.33 -16.93
N SER A 22 10.31 2.49 -17.22
CA SER A 22 8.95 2.94 -17.54
C SER A 22 8.26 3.65 -16.38
N GLN A 23 8.66 3.36 -15.14
CA GLN A 23 8.15 4.00 -13.94
C GLN A 23 8.95 5.25 -13.51
N GLY A 24 10.01 5.63 -14.26
CA GLY A 24 10.88 6.72 -13.87
C GLY A 24 11.74 6.43 -12.62
N LEU A 25 11.96 5.15 -12.31
CA LEU A 25 12.73 4.67 -11.16
C LEU A 25 14.13 4.16 -11.53
N TRP A 26 14.57 4.41 -12.74
CA TRP A 26 15.93 4.06 -13.16
C TRP A 26 16.73 5.31 -13.60
N PRO A 27 17.89 5.59 -12.97
CA PRO A 27 18.47 4.89 -11.81
C PRO A 27 17.56 5.01 -10.56
N MET A 28 17.66 4.02 -9.66
CA MET A 28 16.85 4.02 -8.45
C MET A 28 17.09 5.28 -7.60
N PRO A 29 16.03 5.91 -7.06
CA PRO A 29 16.18 7.04 -6.15
C PRO A 29 17.02 6.67 -4.93
N THR A 30 17.73 7.66 -4.37
CA THR A 30 18.50 7.48 -3.15
C THR A 30 17.56 7.17 -1.97
N ARG A 31 17.86 6.10 -1.24
CA ARG A 31 17.16 5.79 0.01
C ARG A 31 17.64 6.72 1.12
N THR A 32 16.76 7.62 1.52
CA THR A 32 16.97 8.50 2.68
C THR A 32 16.46 7.82 3.96
N PRO A 33 16.83 8.28 5.17
CA PRO A 33 16.25 7.78 6.41
C PRO A 33 14.72 7.87 6.37
N LEU A 34 14.06 6.84 6.90
CA LEU A 34 12.58 6.79 6.91
C LEU A 34 11.97 7.76 7.93
N ASN A 35 12.69 8.11 8.99
CA ASN A 35 12.19 8.96 10.08
C ASN A 35 10.80 8.51 10.57
N ALA A 36 10.62 7.18 10.71
CA ALA A 36 9.33 6.58 10.99
C ALA A 36 8.81 6.96 12.38
N VAL A 37 7.55 7.36 12.44
CA VAL A 37 6.83 7.66 13.68
C VAL A 37 5.67 6.70 13.84
N ILE A 38 5.67 5.95 14.94
CA ILE A 38 4.64 4.98 15.32
C ILE A 38 3.94 5.53 16.55
N ARG A 39 2.59 5.67 16.52
CA ARG A 39 1.79 6.26 17.59
C ARG A 39 0.35 5.78 17.60
N GLY A 40 -0.41 6.21 18.62
CA GLY A 40 -1.86 5.98 18.68
C GLY A 40 -2.21 4.50 18.79
N LYS A 41 -1.48 3.77 19.64
CA LYS A 41 -1.66 2.34 19.85
C LYS A 41 -3.06 2.02 20.38
N ILE A 42 -3.77 1.18 19.65
CA ILE A 42 -5.04 0.57 20.07
C ILE A 42 -4.74 -0.88 20.43
N GLU A 43 -5.07 -1.26 21.66
CA GLU A 43 -4.90 -2.63 22.13
C GLU A 43 -6.19 -3.44 21.99
N ARG A 44 -6.03 -4.67 21.52
CA ARG A 44 -7.05 -5.70 21.48
C ARG A 44 -6.53 -6.93 22.25
N PRO A 45 -7.38 -7.91 22.58
CA PRO A 45 -6.92 -9.09 23.35
C PRO A 45 -5.74 -9.81 22.71
N ASP A 46 -5.72 -9.95 21.40
CA ASP A 46 -4.82 -10.80 20.61
C ASP A 46 -3.91 -10.04 19.60
N TYR A 47 -4.17 -8.76 19.37
CA TYR A 47 -3.37 -7.91 18.47
C TYR A 47 -3.34 -6.46 18.93
N THR A 48 -2.50 -5.65 18.28
CA THR A 48 -2.50 -4.18 18.39
C THR A 48 -2.61 -3.54 17.02
N VAL A 49 -3.13 -2.30 16.97
CA VAL A 49 -3.10 -1.46 15.77
C VAL A 49 -2.47 -0.13 16.13
N GLU A 50 -1.55 0.34 15.29
CA GLU A 50 -0.83 1.59 15.49
C GLU A 50 -0.89 2.43 14.22
N LYS A 51 -0.98 3.74 14.37
CA LYS A 51 -0.83 4.70 13.26
C LYS A 51 0.65 4.90 12.98
N VAL A 52 1.02 4.87 11.71
CA VAL A 52 2.39 5.10 11.28
C VAL A 52 2.43 6.11 10.16
N TYR A 53 3.47 6.93 10.18
CA TYR A 53 3.92 7.65 9.00
C TYR A 53 5.45 7.65 8.93
N PHE A 54 5.99 7.71 7.72
CA PHE A 54 7.43 7.81 7.48
C PHE A 54 7.71 8.57 6.18
N GLU A 55 8.94 9.06 6.02
CA GLU A 55 9.38 9.72 4.78
C GLU A 55 9.81 8.68 3.72
N SER A 56 9.12 8.66 2.59
CA SER A 56 9.56 7.89 1.42
C SER A 56 10.62 8.64 0.61
N ALA A 57 10.52 9.96 0.60
CA ALA A 57 11.50 10.91 0.11
C ALA A 57 11.50 12.13 1.06
N PRO A 58 12.51 13.00 1.05
CA PRO A 58 12.55 14.16 1.94
C PRO A 58 11.28 15.01 1.82
N GLY A 59 10.55 15.16 2.94
CA GLY A 59 9.29 15.91 3.00
C GLY A 59 8.09 15.24 2.34
N PHE A 60 8.22 14.00 1.87
CA PHE A 60 7.12 13.24 1.28
C PHE A 60 6.83 11.99 2.10
N PHE A 61 5.59 11.87 2.59
CA PHE A 61 5.22 10.91 3.61
C PHE A 61 4.33 9.79 3.09
N VAL A 62 4.55 8.60 3.63
CA VAL A 62 3.65 7.45 3.55
C VAL A 62 3.00 7.27 4.91
N THR A 63 1.69 7.05 4.91
CA THR A 63 0.86 6.83 6.11
C THR A 63 0.23 5.45 6.06
N GLY A 64 -0.29 4.98 7.21
CA GLY A 64 -1.01 3.72 7.25
C GLY A 64 -1.26 3.19 8.66
N SER A 65 -1.71 1.94 8.72
CA SER A 65 -1.95 1.19 9.93
C SER A 65 -1.03 -0.03 10.03
N LEU A 66 -0.39 -0.16 11.18
CA LEU A 66 0.48 -1.29 11.53
C LEU A 66 -0.26 -2.20 12.50
N TYR A 67 -0.49 -3.44 12.09
CA TYR A 67 -1.11 -4.48 12.91
C TYR A 67 -0.03 -5.43 13.41
N ARG A 68 -0.02 -5.71 14.70
CA ARG A 68 0.95 -6.61 15.32
C ARG A 68 0.27 -7.70 16.14
N PRO A 69 0.72 -8.95 16.06
CA PRO A 69 0.28 -10.00 16.97
C PRO A 69 0.76 -9.69 18.39
N LYS A 70 0.00 -10.09 19.41
CA LYS A 70 0.47 -10.07 20.79
C LYS A 70 1.24 -11.34 21.12
N ASN A 71 2.29 -11.17 21.92
CA ASN A 71 3.10 -12.27 22.45
C ASN A 71 3.71 -13.21 21.38
N PRO A 72 4.30 -12.66 20.30
CA PRO A 72 4.93 -13.51 19.30
C PRO A 72 6.13 -14.24 19.90
N THR A 73 6.36 -15.50 19.49
CA THR A 73 7.56 -16.25 19.82
C THR A 73 8.62 -16.02 18.74
N GLY A 74 9.58 -15.15 19.03
CA GLY A 74 10.64 -14.80 18.08
C GLY A 74 10.16 -13.88 16.95
N ARG A 75 10.90 -13.87 15.83
CA ARG A 75 10.54 -13.12 14.64
C ARG A 75 9.38 -13.79 13.88
N VAL A 76 8.50 -12.98 13.35
CA VAL A 76 7.27 -13.42 12.68
C VAL A 76 7.21 -12.94 11.23
N PRO A 77 6.39 -13.56 10.37
CA PRO A 77 6.21 -13.11 8.99
C PRO A 77 5.74 -11.67 8.93
N GLY A 78 6.27 -10.93 7.94
CA GLY A 78 5.80 -9.60 7.56
C GLY A 78 4.85 -9.65 6.36
N VAL A 79 3.77 -8.88 6.39
CA VAL A 79 2.85 -8.73 5.26
C VAL A 79 2.75 -7.26 4.86
N LEU A 80 3.16 -6.96 3.65
CA LEU A 80 2.93 -5.66 3.04
C LEU A 80 1.57 -5.69 2.34
N PHE A 81 0.61 -4.92 2.84
CA PHE A 81 -0.74 -4.87 2.30
C PHE A 81 -0.97 -3.56 1.56
N ALA A 82 -1.11 -3.65 0.24
CA ALA A 82 -1.49 -2.53 -0.62
C ALA A 82 -2.97 -2.67 -1.01
N HIS A 83 -3.78 -1.67 -0.67
CA HIS A 83 -5.19 -1.66 -1.09
C HIS A 83 -5.36 -1.13 -2.52
N GLY A 84 -6.48 -1.43 -3.16
CA GLY A 84 -6.85 -0.89 -4.46
C GLY A 84 -7.55 0.47 -4.39
N HIS A 85 -8.12 0.91 -5.53
CA HIS A 85 -8.86 2.17 -5.65
C HIS A 85 -10.29 2.04 -5.15
N TRP A 86 -10.49 2.12 -3.86
CA TRP A 86 -11.82 2.18 -3.26
C TRP A 86 -11.99 3.51 -2.55
N LYS A 87 -13.22 3.99 -2.54
CA LYS A 87 -13.58 5.13 -1.71
C LYS A 87 -13.21 4.82 -0.25
N ASP A 88 -12.64 5.77 0.43
CA ASP A 88 -12.18 5.67 1.82
C ASP A 88 -11.07 4.63 2.06
N ALA A 89 -10.59 3.95 0.99
CA ALA A 89 -9.42 3.06 0.98
C ALA A 89 -9.41 2.07 2.17
N ARG A 90 -8.42 2.13 3.08
CA ARG A 90 -8.35 1.23 4.25
C ARG A 90 -9.48 1.42 5.26
N PHE A 91 -10.20 2.52 5.19
CA PHE A 91 -11.39 2.81 5.99
C PHE A 91 -12.70 2.50 5.25
N SER A 92 -12.61 1.86 4.09
CA SER A 92 -13.80 1.48 3.33
C SER A 92 -14.71 0.57 4.14
N GLU A 93 -15.98 0.92 4.18
CA GLU A 93 -17.04 0.14 4.81
C GLU A 93 -18.11 -0.21 3.78
N GLU A 94 -18.64 -1.41 3.88
CA GLU A 94 -19.79 -1.82 3.07
C GLU A 94 -21.08 -1.22 3.60
N THR A 95 -22.05 -0.99 2.70
CA THR A 95 -23.37 -0.53 3.10
C THR A 95 -24.14 -1.62 3.84
N ASP A 96 -25.08 -1.22 4.69
CA ASP A 96 -25.91 -2.17 5.45
C ASP A 96 -26.66 -3.13 4.52
N GLU A 97 -27.22 -2.64 3.42
CA GLU A 97 -27.94 -3.44 2.45
C GLU A 97 -27.07 -4.53 1.84
N LYS A 98 -25.87 -4.17 1.37
CA LYS A 98 -24.94 -5.12 0.79
C LYS A 98 -24.45 -6.14 1.81
N PHE A 99 -24.12 -5.69 2.99
CA PHE A 99 -23.71 -6.55 4.09
C PHE A 99 -24.80 -7.58 4.45
N GLN A 100 -26.06 -7.17 4.55
CA GLN A 100 -27.19 -8.10 4.82
C GLN A 100 -27.35 -9.13 3.71
N VAL A 101 -27.17 -8.76 2.43
CA VAL A 101 -27.18 -9.70 1.31
C VAL A 101 -26.04 -10.72 1.47
N GLU A 102 -24.85 -10.30 1.82
CA GLU A 102 -23.70 -11.19 1.98
C GLU A 102 -23.88 -12.18 3.15
N LEU A 103 -24.47 -11.75 4.25
CA LEU A 103 -24.87 -12.66 5.35
C LEU A 103 -25.93 -13.66 4.88
N ALA A 104 -26.97 -13.19 4.20
CA ALA A 104 -28.07 -14.03 3.77
C ALA A 104 -27.64 -15.08 2.71
N THR A 105 -26.66 -14.73 1.89
CA THR A 105 -26.12 -15.64 0.86
C THR A 105 -24.95 -16.52 1.34
N GLY A 106 -24.49 -16.31 2.58
CA GLY A 106 -23.37 -17.04 3.16
C GLY A 106 -22.00 -16.64 2.60
N GLN A 107 -21.90 -15.52 1.87
CA GLN A 107 -20.63 -14.93 1.42
C GLN A 107 -19.84 -14.36 2.60
N GLU A 108 -20.50 -13.89 3.60
CA GLU A 108 -19.91 -13.45 4.87
C GLU A 108 -20.61 -14.15 6.05
N ARG A 109 -19.89 -14.34 7.15
CA ARG A 109 -20.40 -14.96 8.38
C ARG A 109 -20.30 -14.06 9.60
N PHE A 110 -19.44 -13.04 9.53
CA PHE A 110 -19.11 -12.19 10.66
C PHE A 110 -19.38 -10.73 10.33
N GLU A 111 -20.21 -10.09 11.12
CA GLU A 111 -20.60 -8.70 10.93
C GLU A 111 -19.42 -7.75 10.76
N GLN A 112 -18.45 -7.81 11.67
CA GLN A 112 -17.27 -6.94 11.61
C GLN A 112 -16.41 -7.22 10.38
N GLY A 113 -16.31 -8.46 9.93
CA GLY A 113 -15.58 -8.86 8.74
C GLY A 113 -16.20 -8.29 7.48
N GLY A 114 -17.52 -8.42 7.34
CA GLY A 114 -18.25 -7.94 6.19
C GLY A 114 -18.28 -6.42 6.05
N ARG A 115 -18.37 -5.70 7.18
CA ARG A 115 -18.40 -4.23 7.15
C ARG A 115 -17.06 -3.60 6.76
N SER A 116 -15.97 -4.07 7.32
CA SER A 116 -14.63 -3.46 7.13
C SER A 116 -13.63 -4.48 6.62
N ARG A 117 -13.81 -4.97 5.39
CA ARG A 117 -13.04 -6.09 4.80
C ARG A 117 -11.54 -5.92 4.88
N PHE A 118 -11.02 -4.75 4.52
CA PHE A 118 -9.58 -4.55 4.48
C PHE A 118 -8.97 -4.55 5.87
N GLN A 119 -9.63 -3.92 6.83
CA GLN A 119 -9.19 -3.96 8.22
C GLN A 119 -9.31 -5.38 8.79
N SER A 120 -10.41 -6.07 8.50
CA SER A 120 -10.62 -7.45 8.96
C SER A 120 -9.58 -8.42 8.42
N MET A 121 -9.19 -8.28 7.16
CA MET A 121 -8.10 -9.07 6.57
C MET A 121 -6.79 -8.85 7.31
N CYS A 122 -6.41 -7.59 7.58
CA CYS A 122 -5.21 -7.27 8.34
C CYS A 122 -5.28 -7.81 9.78
N VAL A 123 -6.44 -7.73 10.42
CA VAL A 123 -6.69 -8.29 11.76
C VAL A 123 -6.52 -9.81 11.76
N GLN A 124 -7.08 -10.51 10.78
CA GLN A 124 -6.92 -11.97 10.69
C GLN A 124 -5.47 -12.37 10.47
N LEU A 125 -4.73 -11.68 9.61
CA LEU A 125 -3.30 -11.92 9.42
C LEU A 125 -2.50 -11.68 10.72
N ALA A 126 -2.84 -10.64 11.48
CA ALA A 126 -2.21 -10.40 12.78
C ALA A 126 -2.53 -11.51 13.79
N ARG A 127 -3.78 -12.00 13.82
CA ARG A 127 -4.19 -13.16 14.63
C ARG A 127 -3.49 -14.46 14.24
N MET A 128 -3.15 -14.60 12.97
CA MET A 128 -2.34 -15.72 12.46
C MET A 128 -0.86 -15.59 12.81
N GLY A 129 -0.47 -14.50 13.47
CA GLY A 129 0.91 -14.26 13.93
C GLY A 129 1.76 -13.42 12.99
N CYS A 130 1.19 -12.73 12.01
CA CYS A 130 1.93 -11.84 11.10
C CYS A 130 1.97 -10.40 11.61
N VAL A 131 3.04 -9.67 11.33
CA VAL A 131 3.05 -8.21 11.35
C VAL A 131 2.55 -7.72 10.01
N VAL A 132 1.53 -6.86 9.99
CA VAL A 132 0.91 -6.37 8.76
C VAL A 132 1.06 -4.87 8.66
N TRP A 133 1.68 -4.39 7.60
CA TRP A 133 1.73 -2.98 7.25
C TRP A 133 0.75 -2.68 6.12
N GLN A 134 -0.35 -2.02 6.45
CA GLN A 134 -1.35 -1.55 5.50
C GLN A 134 -1.13 -0.06 5.26
N TRP A 135 -0.49 0.29 4.14
CA TRP A 135 -0.16 1.67 3.80
C TRP A 135 -1.23 2.30 2.90
N ASP A 136 -1.31 3.63 2.94
CA ASP A 136 -2.27 4.40 2.19
C ASP A 136 -1.78 4.72 0.79
N ALA A 137 -2.63 4.45 -0.21
CA ALA A 137 -2.41 4.92 -1.56
C ALA A 137 -2.50 6.46 -1.63
N LEU A 138 -1.80 7.05 -2.59
CA LEU A 138 -1.79 8.50 -2.78
C LEU A 138 -3.20 9.07 -2.95
N GLY A 139 -3.49 10.14 -2.23
CA GLY A 139 -4.79 10.80 -2.23
C GLY A 139 -5.87 10.09 -1.44
N ASN A 140 -5.54 9.02 -0.72
CA ASN A 140 -6.50 8.24 0.07
C ASN A 140 -6.17 8.29 1.57
N SER A 141 -7.19 8.05 2.39
CA SER A 141 -7.09 7.97 3.85
C SER A 141 -6.31 9.14 4.45
N ASP A 142 -5.12 8.89 5.02
CA ASP A 142 -4.26 9.93 5.61
C ASP A 142 -3.15 10.43 4.64
N ALA A 143 -3.00 9.82 3.43
CA ALA A 143 -1.98 10.19 2.44
C ALA A 143 -2.44 11.35 1.54
N LEU A 144 -2.71 12.52 2.13
CA LEU A 144 -3.34 13.68 1.49
C LEU A 144 -2.37 14.78 1.02
N GLN A 145 -1.07 14.55 1.00
CA GLN A 145 -0.12 15.51 0.43
C GLN A 145 -0.39 15.79 -1.06
N LEU A 146 -0.88 14.79 -1.78
CA LEU A 146 -1.57 14.94 -3.06
C LEU A 146 -3.04 14.61 -2.80
N SER A 147 -3.93 15.57 -3.05
CA SER A 147 -5.35 15.39 -2.75
C SER A 147 -5.99 14.29 -3.61
N PHE A 148 -7.06 13.69 -3.13
CA PHE A 148 -7.85 12.73 -3.90
C PHE A 148 -8.31 13.32 -5.24
N GLU A 149 -8.72 14.58 -5.26
CA GLU A 149 -9.16 15.27 -6.48
C GLU A 149 -8.03 15.40 -7.50
N LEU A 150 -6.82 15.66 -7.04
CA LEU A 150 -5.66 15.76 -7.91
C LEU A 150 -5.26 14.40 -8.50
N VAL A 151 -5.26 13.35 -7.66
CA VAL A 151 -4.78 12.01 -8.06
C VAL A 151 -5.84 11.23 -8.83
N HIS A 152 -7.13 11.37 -8.47
CA HIS A 152 -8.22 10.51 -8.97
C HIS A 152 -9.27 11.23 -9.81
N ARG A 153 -9.26 12.58 -9.86
CA ARG A 153 -10.25 13.38 -10.61
C ARG A 153 -9.60 14.44 -11.49
N PHE A 154 -8.46 14.12 -12.03
CA PHE A 154 -7.66 15.05 -12.80
C PHE A 154 -8.39 15.62 -14.03
N ALA A 155 -9.25 14.86 -14.70
CA ALA A 155 -10.04 15.32 -15.83
C ALA A 155 -10.94 16.53 -15.49
N ARG A 156 -11.35 16.70 -14.24
CA ARG A 156 -12.09 17.89 -13.80
C ARG A 156 -11.22 19.15 -13.75
N GLN A 157 -9.92 18.98 -13.54
CA GLN A 157 -8.95 20.09 -13.52
C GLN A 157 -8.41 20.39 -14.91
N ARG A 158 -8.44 19.43 -15.80
CA ARG A 158 -7.93 19.52 -17.16
C ARG A 158 -8.96 18.93 -18.16
N PRO A 159 -10.08 19.63 -18.42
CA PRO A 159 -11.14 19.17 -19.31
C PRO A 159 -10.66 18.88 -20.74
N ASP A 160 -9.56 19.52 -21.16
CA ASP A 160 -8.95 19.35 -22.49
C ASP A 160 -8.48 17.90 -22.75
N PHE A 161 -8.17 17.16 -21.69
CA PHE A 161 -7.73 15.76 -21.80
C PHE A 161 -8.90 14.77 -22.04
N ASN A 162 -10.13 15.23 -21.93
CA ASN A 162 -11.36 14.49 -22.25
C ASN A 162 -11.27 12.96 -22.04
N THR A 163 -10.70 12.55 -20.92
CA THR A 163 -10.70 11.15 -20.53
C THR A 163 -12.07 10.80 -19.97
N THR A 164 -12.71 9.78 -20.53
CA THR A 164 -14.02 9.29 -20.08
C THR A 164 -14.02 8.86 -18.62
N GLU A 165 -12.84 8.58 -18.08
CA GLU A 165 -12.62 8.19 -16.70
C GLU A 165 -11.78 9.26 -16.01
N ASN A 166 -12.24 9.74 -14.87
CA ASN A 166 -11.60 10.81 -14.08
C ASN A 166 -10.27 10.37 -13.43
N TRP A 167 -9.46 9.61 -14.16
CA TRP A 167 -8.25 8.97 -13.64
C TRP A 167 -7.01 9.83 -13.79
N GLY A 168 -6.12 9.66 -12.83
CA GLY A 168 -4.72 9.98 -12.93
C GLY A 168 -4.37 11.42 -12.65
N LEU A 169 -3.09 11.62 -12.45
CA LEU A 169 -2.40 12.90 -12.35
C LEU A 169 -1.51 13.04 -13.59
N TYR A 170 -1.65 14.14 -14.29
CA TYR A 170 -0.72 14.54 -15.32
C TYR A 170 0.07 15.77 -14.88
N SER A 171 1.37 15.68 -14.92
CA SER A 171 2.29 16.77 -14.62
C SER A 171 3.31 16.88 -15.75
N PRO A 172 3.26 17.94 -16.60
CA PRO A 172 4.26 18.13 -17.65
C PRO A 172 5.69 18.14 -17.13
N GLN A 173 5.89 18.67 -15.93
CA GLN A 173 7.20 18.73 -15.29
C GLN A 173 7.69 17.31 -14.92
N ALA A 174 6.82 16.47 -14.36
CA ALA A 174 7.17 15.08 -14.03
C ALA A 174 7.44 14.26 -15.30
N GLU A 175 6.57 14.38 -16.31
CA GLU A 175 6.73 13.70 -17.60
C GLU A 175 8.04 14.09 -18.31
N ALA A 176 8.43 15.38 -18.23
CA ALA A 176 9.71 15.83 -18.78
C ALA A 176 10.93 15.18 -18.11
N HIS A 177 10.76 14.66 -16.89
CA HIS A 177 11.76 13.90 -16.15
C HIS A 177 11.48 12.39 -16.13
N LEU A 178 10.64 11.89 -17.03
CA LEU A 178 10.21 10.49 -17.11
C LEU A 178 9.61 9.96 -15.79
N GLN A 179 8.98 10.84 -15.02
CA GLN A 179 8.34 10.51 -13.75
C GLN A 179 6.84 10.44 -13.90
N SER A 180 6.20 9.56 -13.13
CA SER A 180 4.76 9.36 -13.15
C SER A 180 4.22 9.15 -11.75
N ILE A 181 2.90 9.31 -11.59
CA ILE A 181 2.20 8.96 -10.35
C ILE A 181 2.38 7.47 -10.00
N MET A 182 2.43 6.60 -10.99
CA MET A 182 2.69 5.18 -10.80
C MET A 182 4.10 4.92 -10.27
N GLY A 183 5.09 5.66 -10.79
CA GLY A 183 6.47 5.61 -10.28
C GLY A 183 6.56 6.03 -8.82
N LEU A 184 5.90 7.15 -8.45
CA LEU A 184 5.85 7.61 -7.07
C LEU A 184 5.15 6.60 -6.15
N HIS A 185 4.07 6.00 -6.62
CA HIS A 185 3.34 4.95 -5.89
C HIS A 185 4.20 3.69 -5.70
N THR A 186 4.91 3.28 -6.74
CA THR A 186 5.85 2.16 -6.69
C THR A 186 7.00 2.45 -5.72
N TRP A 187 7.53 3.68 -5.73
CA TRP A 187 8.55 4.09 -4.77
C TRP A 187 8.05 4.02 -3.33
N ASN A 188 6.83 4.52 -3.07
CA ASN A 188 6.21 4.41 -1.75
C ASN A 188 6.03 2.95 -1.31
N SER A 189 5.71 2.03 -2.24
CA SER A 189 5.65 0.59 -1.95
C SER A 189 7.01 0.01 -1.56
N ILE A 190 8.07 0.39 -2.29
CA ILE A 190 9.44 -0.03 -1.98
C ILE A 190 9.84 0.46 -0.59
N ARG A 191 9.58 1.73 -0.28
CA ARG A 191 9.90 2.32 1.03
C ARG A 191 9.02 1.74 2.16
N SER A 192 7.79 1.34 1.83
CA SER A 192 6.92 0.60 2.76
C SER A 192 7.48 -0.79 3.11
N LEU A 193 8.09 -1.45 2.14
CA LEU A 193 8.81 -2.70 2.41
C LEU A 193 10.05 -2.45 3.28
N ASP A 194 10.84 -1.41 2.97
CA ASP A 194 11.99 -1.03 3.81
C ASP A 194 11.56 -0.76 5.26
N PHE A 195 10.42 -0.07 5.47
CA PHE A 195 9.85 0.16 6.80
C PHE A 195 9.48 -1.15 7.49
N LEU A 196 8.73 -2.03 6.81
CA LEU A 196 8.31 -3.32 7.37
C LEU A 196 9.51 -4.16 7.80
N LEU A 197 10.54 -4.23 6.94
CA LEU A 197 11.78 -4.98 7.22
C LEU A 197 12.65 -4.33 8.31
N SER A 198 12.45 -3.06 8.62
CA SER A 198 13.16 -2.38 9.71
C SER A 198 12.63 -2.72 11.11
N LEU A 199 11.43 -3.33 11.18
CA LEU A 199 10.81 -3.71 12.44
C LEU A 199 11.52 -4.92 13.05
N PRO A 200 11.98 -4.85 14.32
CA PRO A 200 12.82 -5.90 14.91
C PRO A 200 12.12 -7.26 15.05
N GLU A 201 10.79 -7.24 15.13
CA GLU A 201 9.97 -8.45 15.23
C GLU A 201 9.68 -9.12 13.89
N VAL A 202 9.99 -8.48 12.76
CA VAL A 202 9.73 -9.06 11.43
C VAL A 202 10.88 -9.95 11.00
N ASP A 203 10.54 -11.11 10.44
CA ASP A 203 11.48 -12.02 9.82
C ASP A 203 11.66 -11.65 8.34
N PRO A 204 12.85 -11.16 7.93
CA PRO A 204 13.06 -10.73 6.55
C PRO A 204 13.01 -11.86 5.51
N GLU A 205 13.16 -13.11 5.94
CA GLU A 205 13.07 -14.29 5.06
C GLU A 205 11.62 -14.74 4.83
N ARG A 206 10.67 -14.14 5.55
CA ARG A 206 9.23 -14.46 5.49
C ARG A 206 8.39 -13.20 5.28
N THR A 207 8.76 -12.40 4.26
CA THR A 207 8.05 -11.17 3.90
C THR A 207 7.62 -11.21 2.44
#